data_36c48b98d0651ba51fcb5eae67aedfa0
#
_entry.id   36c48b98d0651ba51fcb5eae67aedfa0
#
_cell.length_a   1.000
_cell.length_b   1.000
_cell.length_c   1.000
_cell.angle_alpha   90.00
_cell.angle_beta   90.00
_cell.angle_gamma   90.00
#
_symmetry.space_group_name_H-M   'P 1'
#
loop_
_entity.id
_entity.type
_entity.pdbx_description
1 polymer ?
#
loop_
_entity_poly.entity_id
_entity_poly.type
_entity_poly.pdbx_seq_one_letter_code
_entity_poly.pdbx_strand_id
1 'polypeptide(L)'
;MLYSRPTKRGAGIIVLGDEADLGSLLCTIRNLYDGPPFKENLEEFLYDLAHEIDLASHGTVTKLPRGHSKPRDRGYSWVVRLWPGFLVELGMLRWAAGFHPTTKRDQANLYSLEECAEAALLSYDPVAGGEALEWLECFMGLPASYLTEFIFEVEARYVSSSNDAKTRFARLPEFLRMLRPNSQEYLAFEKRVSSLAREKGCEPNDLRREDFPRFTW
;
A
#
# COMPACT_ATOMS: atom_id res chain seq x y z
N MET A 1 3.02 10.43 -17.40
CA MET A 1 3.31 8.98 -17.18
C MET A 1 3.85 8.82 -15.78
N LEU A 2 3.35 7.83 -15.04
CA LEU A 2 3.85 7.53 -13.70
C LEU A 2 5.27 6.98 -13.76
N TYR A 3 6.06 7.29 -12.76
CA TYR A 3 7.42 6.78 -12.54
C TYR A 3 7.53 6.30 -11.10
N SER A 4 8.51 5.46 -10.84
CA SER A 4 8.75 5.00 -9.48
C SER A 4 10.24 4.84 -9.16
N ARG A 5 10.52 4.76 -7.89
CA ARG A 5 11.79 4.31 -7.37
C ARG A 5 11.62 3.72 -5.97
N PRO A 6 12.39 2.72 -5.59
CA PRO A 6 12.37 2.23 -4.23
C PRO A 6 12.94 3.30 -3.28
N THR A 7 12.50 3.27 -2.02
CA THR A 7 13.19 4.06 -0.99
C THR A 7 14.60 3.53 -0.77
N LYS A 8 15.55 4.41 -0.43
CA LYS A 8 16.98 4.03 -0.30
C LYS A 8 17.24 2.86 0.63
N ARG A 9 16.40 2.70 1.64
CA ARG A 9 16.53 1.62 2.61
C ARG A 9 15.51 0.50 2.41
N GLY A 10 14.91 0.39 1.23
CA GLY A 10 14.01 -0.69 0.89
C GLY A 10 12.75 -0.78 1.75
N ALA A 11 12.36 0.31 2.43
CA ALA A 11 11.15 0.30 3.26
C ALA A 11 9.86 0.37 2.42
N GLY A 12 9.94 0.99 1.25
CA GLY A 12 8.77 1.23 0.43
C GLY A 12 9.11 1.77 -0.95
N ILE A 13 8.12 2.34 -1.60
CA ILE A 13 8.15 2.91 -2.94
C ILE A 13 7.88 4.42 -2.90
N ILE A 14 8.45 5.14 -3.85
CA ILE A 14 8.10 6.51 -4.19
C ILE A 14 7.51 6.46 -5.59
N VAL A 15 6.21 6.77 -5.71
CA VAL A 15 5.52 6.93 -7.00
C VAL A 15 5.52 8.41 -7.34
N LEU A 16 5.87 8.74 -8.57
CA LEU A 16 5.99 10.11 -9.08
C LEU A 16 5.07 10.29 -10.29
N GLY A 17 4.44 11.44 -10.37
CA GLY A 17 3.64 11.84 -11.53
C GLY A 17 3.47 13.34 -11.57
N ASP A 18 3.08 13.88 -12.72
CA ASP A 18 2.59 15.23 -12.80
C ASP A 18 1.13 15.33 -12.29
N GLU A 19 0.60 16.54 -12.23
CA GLU A 19 -0.78 16.77 -11.78
C GLU A 19 -1.81 15.95 -12.60
N ALA A 20 -1.61 15.85 -13.92
CA ALA A 20 -2.52 15.12 -14.79
C ALA A 20 -2.45 13.61 -14.58
N ASP A 21 -1.25 13.06 -14.39
CA ASP A 21 -1.04 11.65 -14.12
C ASP A 21 -1.63 11.24 -12.78
N LEU A 22 -1.32 11.98 -11.71
CA LEU A 22 -1.82 11.71 -10.37
C LEU A 22 -3.32 11.94 -10.25
N GLY A 23 -3.85 13.00 -10.86
CA GLY A 23 -5.28 13.27 -10.92
C GLY A 23 -6.05 12.19 -11.69
N SER A 24 -5.47 11.68 -12.80
CA SER A 24 -6.06 10.57 -13.55
C SER A 24 -6.07 9.28 -12.73
N LEU A 25 -4.99 8.97 -12.02
CA LEU A 25 -4.92 7.81 -11.11
C LEU A 25 -5.94 7.94 -9.97
N LEU A 26 -6.05 9.13 -9.37
CA LEU A 26 -7.03 9.40 -8.32
C LEU A 26 -8.47 9.15 -8.79
N CYS A 27 -8.81 9.63 -10.00
CA CYS A 27 -10.12 9.37 -10.59
C CYS A 27 -10.38 7.86 -10.75
N THR A 28 -9.38 7.09 -11.20
CA THR A 28 -9.49 5.63 -11.33
C THR A 28 -9.72 4.97 -9.97
N ILE A 29 -8.95 5.32 -8.95
CA ILE A 29 -9.11 4.75 -7.61
C ILE A 29 -10.51 5.05 -7.06
N ARG A 30 -10.96 6.30 -7.13
CA ARG A 30 -12.31 6.71 -6.69
C ARG A 30 -13.41 5.97 -7.45
N ASN A 31 -13.28 5.83 -8.77
CA ASN A 31 -14.24 5.08 -9.57
C ASN A 31 -14.37 3.61 -9.12
N LEU A 32 -13.26 3.00 -8.70
CA LEU A 32 -13.25 1.60 -8.28
C LEU A 32 -13.88 1.36 -6.91
N TYR A 33 -13.72 2.29 -5.95
CA TYR A 33 -14.29 2.08 -4.62
C TYR A 33 -15.67 2.71 -4.43
N ASP A 34 -16.05 3.73 -5.22
CA ASP A 34 -17.36 4.41 -5.09
C ASP A 34 -18.55 3.58 -5.58
N GLY A 35 -18.28 2.49 -6.28
CA GLY A 35 -19.34 1.66 -6.87
C GLY A 35 -19.84 0.52 -5.96
N PRO A 36 -21.16 0.22 -6.00
CA PRO A 36 -21.65 -0.97 -5.33
C PRO A 36 -21.07 -2.25 -5.96
N PRO A 37 -20.97 -3.39 -5.24
CA PRO A 37 -21.43 -3.60 -3.87
C PRO A 37 -20.38 -3.35 -2.79
N PHE A 38 -19.21 -2.83 -3.12
CA PHE A 38 -18.02 -2.85 -2.25
C PHE A 38 -17.69 -1.50 -1.64
N LYS A 39 -18.52 -0.47 -1.88
CA LYS A 39 -18.23 0.91 -1.53
C LYS A 39 -17.71 1.09 -0.10
N GLU A 40 -18.45 0.62 0.89
CA GLU A 40 -18.10 0.85 2.31
C GLU A 40 -16.73 0.24 2.68
N ASN A 41 -16.46 -0.98 2.21
CA ASN A 41 -15.26 -1.71 2.57
C ASN A 41 -14.02 -1.22 1.81
N LEU A 42 -14.16 -0.93 0.50
CA LEU A 42 -13.04 -0.47 -0.32
C LEU A 42 -12.69 0.99 -0.09
N GLU A 43 -13.69 1.85 0.15
CA GLU A 43 -13.47 3.26 0.46
C GLU A 43 -12.60 3.41 1.71
N GLU A 44 -12.95 2.74 2.81
CA GLU A 44 -12.17 2.79 4.05
C GLU A 44 -10.73 2.29 3.83
N PHE A 45 -10.59 1.17 3.10
CA PHE A 45 -9.30 0.54 2.87
C PHE A 45 -8.37 1.36 1.97
N LEU A 46 -8.91 1.94 0.88
CA LEU A 46 -8.13 2.68 -0.11
C LEU A 46 -8.08 4.19 0.16
N TYR A 47 -8.74 4.65 1.24
CA TYR A 47 -8.84 6.06 1.55
C TYR A 47 -7.47 6.74 1.70
N ASP A 48 -6.57 6.13 2.44
CA ASP A 48 -5.25 6.71 2.69
C ASP A 48 -4.44 6.87 1.39
N LEU A 49 -4.49 5.86 0.51
CA LEU A 49 -3.84 5.94 -0.80
C LEU A 49 -4.46 7.05 -1.67
N ALA A 50 -5.79 7.09 -1.75
CA ALA A 50 -6.50 8.10 -2.53
C ALA A 50 -6.22 9.51 -1.99
N HIS A 51 -6.24 9.68 -0.67
CA HIS A 51 -5.96 10.96 -0.02
C HIS A 51 -4.53 11.45 -0.27
N GLU A 52 -3.53 10.59 -0.16
CA GLU A 52 -2.14 10.97 -0.44
C GLU A 52 -1.92 11.35 -1.91
N ILE A 53 -2.57 10.62 -2.84
CA ILE A 53 -2.52 10.95 -4.27
C ILE A 53 -3.24 12.29 -4.54
N ASP A 54 -4.37 12.55 -3.89
CA ASP A 54 -5.10 13.81 -3.99
C ASP A 54 -4.23 14.99 -3.55
N LEU A 55 -3.63 14.91 -2.37
CA LEU A 55 -2.70 15.93 -1.88
C LEU A 55 -1.54 16.15 -2.84
N ALA A 56 -0.95 15.07 -3.35
CA ALA A 56 0.17 15.15 -4.28
C ALA A 56 -0.24 15.78 -5.62
N SER A 57 -1.43 15.45 -6.16
CA SER A 57 -1.94 16.02 -7.40
C SER A 57 -2.14 17.53 -7.32
N HIS A 58 -2.43 18.05 -6.12
CA HIS A 58 -2.56 19.49 -5.85
C HIS A 58 -1.24 20.15 -5.41
N GLY A 59 -0.10 19.49 -5.57
CA GLY A 59 1.21 20.01 -5.22
C GLY A 59 1.53 20.02 -3.73
N THR A 60 0.65 19.49 -2.89
CA THR A 60 0.91 19.27 -1.46
C THR A 60 1.69 17.97 -1.31
N VAL A 61 3.01 18.08 -1.28
CA VAL A 61 3.87 16.90 -1.24
C VAL A 61 4.22 16.49 0.18
N THR A 62 4.12 15.20 0.46
CA THR A 62 4.71 14.58 1.64
C THR A 62 6.22 14.80 1.64
N LYS A 63 6.83 14.88 2.83
CA LYS A 63 8.29 15.01 2.91
C LYS A 63 8.96 13.82 2.24
N LEU A 64 9.80 14.09 1.24
CA LEU A 64 10.65 13.06 0.66
C LEU A 64 11.49 12.41 1.77
N PRO A 65 11.61 11.08 1.76
CA PRO A 65 12.51 10.38 2.66
C PRO A 65 13.92 10.93 2.57
N ARG A 66 14.64 10.99 3.71
CA ARG A 66 16.02 11.51 3.76
C ARG A 66 16.91 10.82 2.72
N GLY A 67 17.67 11.63 2.01
CA GLY A 67 18.60 11.14 1.00
C GLY A 67 18.02 10.98 -0.40
N HIS A 68 16.72 11.22 -0.61
CA HIS A 68 16.15 11.33 -1.95
C HIS A 68 16.20 12.79 -2.41
N SER A 69 16.59 12.99 -3.66
CA SER A 69 16.54 14.30 -4.31
C SER A 69 15.15 14.50 -4.92
N LYS A 70 14.68 15.75 -4.91
CA LYS A 70 13.48 16.13 -5.66
C LYS A 70 13.65 15.77 -7.15
N PRO A 71 12.57 15.40 -7.84
CA PRO A 71 12.60 15.28 -9.29
C PRO A 71 13.21 16.54 -9.91
N ARG A 72 14.02 16.36 -10.96
CA ARG A 72 14.62 17.50 -11.67
C ARG A 72 13.58 18.31 -12.45
N ASP A 73 12.51 17.64 -12.87
CA ASP A 73 11.43 18.27 -13.61
C ASP A 73 10.50 19.03 -12.67
N ARG A 74 10.33 20.31 -12.94
CA ARG A 74 9.37 21.17 -12.24
C ARG A 74 7.96 20.71 -12.63
N GLY A 75 7.16 20.31 -11.62
CA GLY A 75 5.76 19.87 -11.83
C GLY A 75 5.49 18.42 -11.46
N TYR A 76 6.53 17.64 -11.10
CA TYR A 76 6.31 16.32 -10.54
C TYR A 76 6.06 16.38 -9.02
N SER A 77 5.03 15.70 -8.60
CA SER A 77 4.72 15.40 -7.21
C SER A 77 4.96 13.91 -6.93
N TRP A 78 4.89 13.50 -5.68
CA TRP A 78 5.17 12.12 -5.28
C TRP A 78 4.34 11.69 -4.11
N VAL A 79 4.09 10.38 -4.07
CA VAL A 79 3.48 9.65 -2.96
C VAL A 79 4.50 8.62 -2.45
N VAL A 80 4.58 8.44 -1.14
CA VAL A 80 5.51 7.49 -0.50
C VAL A 80 4.71 6.47 0.28
N ARG A 81 4.84 5.18 -0.08
CA ARG A 81 4.12 4.09 0.58
C ARG A 81 5.09 3.02 1.06
N LEU A 82 4.76 2.36 2.19
CA LEU A 82 5.45 1.16 2.63
C LEU A 82 5.09 -0.03 1.73
N TRP A 83 6.03 -0.94 1.52
CA TRP A 83 5.81 -2.08 0.62
C TRP A 83 4.62 -2.95 1.00
N PRO A 84 4.45 -3.39 2.26
CA PRO A 84 3.38 -4.33 2.57
C PRO A 84 1.99 -3.76 2.27
N GLY A 85 1.71 -2.54 2.72
CA GLY A 85 0.42 -1.88 2.45
C GLY A 85 0.22 -1.59 0.98
N PHE A 86 1.23 -1.03 0.31
CA PHE A 86 1.13 -0.66 -1.10
C PHE A 86 0.81 -1.86 -2.01
N LEU A 87 1.42 -3.02 -1.76
CA LEU A 87 1.16 -4.21 -2.58
C LEU A 87 -0.25 -4.78 -2.33
N VAL A 88 -0.75 -4.70 -1.10
CA VAL A 88 -2.14 -5.07 -0.82
C VAL A 88 -3.12 -4.09 -1.49
N GLU A 89 -2.88 -2.77 -1.37
CA GLU A 89 -3.68 -1.75 -2.06
C GLU A 89 -3.74 -2.00 -3.57
N LEU A 90 -2.60 -2.32 -4.18
CA LEU A 90 -2.50 -2.62 -5.61
C LEU A 90 -3.30 -3.87 -6.01
N GLY A 91 -3.18 -4.96 -5.24
CA GLY A 91 -3.96 -6.18 -5.45
C GLY A 91 -5.46 -5.94 -5.30
N MET A 92 -5.87 -5.14 -4.32
CA MET A 92 -7.27 -4.77 -4.09
C MET A 92 -7.85 -3.90 -5.22
N LEU A 93 -7.07 -2.96 -5.74
CA LEU A 93 -7.46 -2.16 -6.90
C LEU A 93 -7.67 -3.05 -8.13
N ARG A 94 -6.78 -4.00 -8.37
CA ARG A 94 -6.92 -4.95 -9.48
C ARG A 94 -8.13 -5.85 -9.31
N TRP A 95 -8.37 -6.33 -8.09
CA TRP A 95 -9.57 -7.11 -7.78
C TRP A 95 -10.85 -6.31 -8.02
N ALA A 96 -10.94 -5.08 -7.50
CA ALA A 96 -12.09 -4.20 -7.70
C ALA A 96 -12.38 -3.94 -9.18
N ALA A 97 -11.34 -3.76 -10.00
CA ALA A 97 -11.47 -3.59 -11.45
C ALA A 97 -12.06 -4.81 -12.18
N GLY A 98 -12.07 -5.97 -11.57
CA GLY A 98 -12.76 -7.17 -12.08
C GLY A 98 -14.29 -7.14 -11.91
N PHE A 99 -14.80 -6.29 -11.02
CA PHE A 99 -16.23 -6.20 -10.68
C PHE A 99 -16.87 -4.88 -11.09
N HIS A 100 -16.06 -3.87 -11.39
CA HIS A 100 -16.51 -2.55 -11.82
C HIS A 100 -16.31 -2.31 -13.30
N PRO A 101 -17.24 -1.61 -13.98
CA PRO A 101 -17.00 -1.12 -15.32
C PRO A 101 -15.78 -0.18 -15.32
N THR A 102 -14.74 -0.57 -16.02
CA THR A 102 -13.53 0.21 -16.19
C THR A 102 -13.40 0.73 -17.61
N THR A 103 -12.92 1.95 -17.75
CA THR A 103 -12.53 2.52 -19.04
C THR A 103 -11.12 2.03 -19.44
N LYS A 104 -10.74 2.26 -20.71
CA LYS A 104 -9.35 2.03 -21.15
C LYS A 104 -8.34 2.86 -20.34
N ARG A 105 -8.76 4.05 -19.89
CA ARG A 105 -7.92 4.93 -19.07
C ARG A 105 -7.70 4.33 -17.68
N ASP A 106 -8.75 3.79 -17.05
CA ASP A 106 -8.63 3.13 -15.76
C ASP A 106 -7.67 1.93 -15.84
N GLN A 107 -7.82 1.10 -16.87
CA GLN A 107 -6.91 -0.04 -17.07
C GLN A 107 -5.46 0.43 -17.31
N ALA A 108 -5.25 1.49 -18.09
CA ALA A 108 -3.91 2.04 -18.32
C ALA A 108 -3.28 2.57 -17.02
N ASN A 109 -4.06 3.24 -16.16
CA ASN A 109 -3.58 3.74 -14.87
C ASN A 109 -3.20 2.58 -13.93
N LEU A 110 -4.00 1.51 -13.87
CA LEU A 110 -3.69 0.33 -13.07
C LEU A 110 -2.42 -0.38 -13.56
N TYR A 111 -2.28 -0.60 -14.88
CA TYR A 111 -1.07 -1.18 -15.46
C TYR A 111 0.16 -0.31 -15.19
N SER A 112 0.04 1.03 -15.30
CA SER A 112 1.15 1.94 -14.98
C SER A 112 1.56 1.87 -13.51
N LEU A 113 0.61 1.70 -12.59
CA LEU A 113 0.91 1.56 -11.16
C LEU A 113 1.56 0.21 -10.84
N GLU A 114 1.12 -0.87 -11.49
CA GLU A 114 1.74 -2.21 -11.41
C GLU A 114 3.17 -2.18 -11.96
N GLU A 115 3.38 -1.57 -13.13
CA GLU A 115 4.72 -1.39 -13.72
C GLU A 115 5.63 -0.59 -12.79
N CYS A 116 5.12 0.43 -12.11
CA CYS A 116 5.85 1.17 -11.09
C CYS A 116 6.28 0.26 -9.93
N ALA A 117 5.39 -0.61 -9.44
CA ALA A 117 5.71 -1.56 -8.37
C ALA A 117 6.79 -2.55 -8.82
N GLU A 118 6.60 -3.18 -9.98
CA GLU A 118 7.52 -4.16 -10.56
C GLU A 118 8.92 -3.55 -10.77
N ALA A 119 8.99 -2.43 -11.47
CA ALA A 119 10.26 -1.77 -11.75
C ALA A 119 11.02 -1.40 -10.47
N ALA A 120 10.31 -0.90 -9.45
CA ALA A 120 10.93 -0.51 -8.19
C ALA A 120 11.38 -1.71 -7.36
N LEU A 121 10.60 -2.79 -7.29
CA LEU A 121 10.95 -4.02 -6.59
C LEU A 121 12.18 -4.69 -7.23
N LEU A 122 12.13 -4.93 -8.55
CA LEU A 122 13.19 -5.61 -9.27
C LEU A 122 14.49 -4.78 -9.33
N SER A 123 14.39 -3.44 -9.35
CA SER A 123 15.58 -2.58 -9.32
C SER A 123 16.29 -2.58 -7.96
N TYR A 124 15.59 -2.88 -6.88
CA TYR A 124 16.16 -2.93 -5.53
C TYR A 124 16.83 -4.29 -5.25
N ASP A 125 16.10 -5.37 -5.46
CA ASP A 125 16.57 -6.75 -5.35
C ASP A 125 15.72 -7.65 -6.28
N PRO A 126 16.28 -8.16 -7.39
CA PRO A 126 15.53 -8.96 -8.35
C PRO A 126 14.95 -10.25 -7.78
N VAL A 127 15.59 -10.86 -6.78
CA VAL A 127 15.14 -12.14 -6.19
C VAL A 127 13.97 -11.87 -5.24
N ALA A 128 14.21 -11.09 -4.17
CA ALA A 128 13.16 -10.79 -3.20
C ALA A 128 12.01 -9.97 -3.82
N GLY A 129 12.32 -9.10 -4.80
CA GLY A 129 11.31 -8.35 -5.56
C GLY A 129 10.46 -9.24 -6.44
N GLY A 130 11.05 -10.23 -7.11
CA GLY A 130 10.31 -11.23 -7.89
C GLY A 130 9.38 -12.06 -7.00
N GLU A 131 9.88 -12.57 -5.88
CA GLU A 131 9.05 -13.28 -4.90
C GLU A 131 7.92 -12.41 -4.34
N ALA A 132 8.16 -11.11 -4.11
CA ALA A 132 7.13 -10.19 -3.62
C ALA A 132 6.02 -9.97 -4.66
N LEU A 133 6.34 -9.94 -5.95
CA LEU A 133 5.36 -9.80 -7.03
C LEU A 133 4.41 -11.00 -7.13
N GLU A 134 4.87 -12.21 -6.84
CA GLU A 134 4.03 -13.41 -6.82
C GLU A 134 2.87 -13.32 -5.80
N TRP A 135 3.02 -12.48 -4.77
CA TRP A 135 1.98 -12.26 -3.76
C TRP A 135 0.86 -11.33 -4.20
N LEU A 136 1.02 -10.54 -5.27
CA LEU A 136 -0.04 -9.60 -5.73
C LEU A 136 -1.36 -10.31 -6.00
N GLU A 137 -1.31 -11.47 -6.66
CA GLU A 137 -2.52 -12.26 -6.95
C GLU A 137 -3.20 -12.79 -5.68
N CYS A 138 -2.46 -12.96 -4.60
CA CYS A 138 -2.99 -13.44 -3.33
C CYS A 138 -3.84 -12.40 -2.59
N PHE A 139 -3.70 -11.11 -2.93
CA PHE A 139 -4.45 -10.00 -2.31
C PHE A 139 -5.74 -9.66 -3.06
N MET A 140 -6.06 -10.39 -4.13
CA MET A 140 -7.29 -10.21 -4.87
C MET A 140 -8.46 -10.81 -4.09
N GLY A 141 -9.17 -9.98 -3.35
CA GLY A 141 -10.34 -10.39 -2.56
C GLY A 141 -10.93 -9.25 -1.74
N LEU A 142 -12.08 -9.49 -1.14
CA LEU A 142 -12.67 -8.52 -0.21
C LEU A 142 -11.76 -8.29 0.98
N PRO A 143 -11.65 -7.04 1.47
CA PRO A 143 -10.96 -6.78 2.71
C PRO A 143 -11.56 -7.61 3.84
N ALA A 144 -10.71 -8.29 4.58
CA ALA A 144 -11.11 -8.95 5.81
C ALA A 144 -11.35 -7.90 6.91
N SER A 145 -12.16 -8.24 7.92
CA SER A 145 -12.35 -7.38 9.08
C SER A 145 -10.97 -7.02 9.68
N TYR A 146 -10.77 -5.76 10.06
CA TYR A 146 -9.51 -5.25 10.65
C TYR A 146 -8.27 -5.39 9.75
N LEU A 147 -8.43 -5.52 8.44
CA LEU A 147 -7.29 -5.65 7.53
C LEU A 147 -6.37 -4.43 7.59
N THR A 148 -6.94 -3.23 7.67
CA THR A 148 -6.17 -1.97 7.78
C THR A 148 -5.29 -1.96 9.03
N GLU A 149 -5.83 -2.36 10.18
CA GLU A 149 -5.08 -2.46 11.44
C GLU A 149 -4.00 -3.54 11.37
N PHE A 150 -4.31 -4.65 10.71
CA PHE A 150 -3.34 -5.73 10.56
C PHE A 150 -2.19 -5.35 9.62
N ILE A 151 -2.47 -4.65 8.52
CA ILE A 151 -1.42 -4.11 7.64
C ILE A 151 -0.52 -3.18 8.44
N PHE A 152 -1.09 -2.26 9.23
CA PHE A 152 -0.31 -1.35 10.08
C PHE A 152 0.63 -2.11 11.03
N GLU A 153 0.15 -3.20 11.67
CA GLU A 153 0.99 -4.04 12.52
C GLU A 153 2.09 -4.74 11.72
N VAL A 154 1.78 -5.28 10.54
CA VAL A 154 2.76 -5.95 9.68
C VAL A 154 3.79 -4.96 9.16
N GLU A 155 3.39 -3.76 8.76
CA GLU A 155 4.30 -2.68 8.37
C GLU A 155 5.24 -2.29 9.50
N ALA A 156 4.71 -2.11 10.72
CA ALA A 156 5.51 -1.81 11.91
C ALA A 156 6.56 -2.90 12.17
N ARG A 157 6.17 -4.16 12.06
CA ARG A 157 7.09 -5.31 12.18
C ARG A 157 8.12 -5.34 11.05
N TYR A 158 7.69 -5.08 9.80
CA TYR A 158 8.57 -5.04 8.64
C TYR A 158 9.67 -4.00 8.80
N VAL A 159 9.32 -2.75 9.12
CA VAL A 159 10.30 -1.67 9.26
C VAL A 159 11.23 -1.86 10.46
N SER A 160 10.78 -2.58 11.48
CA SER A 160 11.56 -2.92 12.69
C SER A 160 12.39 -4.19 12.54
N SER A 161 12.16 -4.99 11.49
CA SER A 161 12.73 -6.34 11.35
C SER A 161 14.25 -6.35 11.19
N SER A 162 14.85 -5.28 10.67
CA SER A 162 16.28 -5.11 10.55
C SER A 162 16.67 -3.63 10.36
N ASN A 163 17.78 -3.23 10.93
CA ASN A 163 18.44 -1.95 10.66
C ASN A 163 19.16 -1.96 9.31
N ASP A 164 19.55 -3.14 8.82
CA ASP A 164 20.15 -3.30 7.50
C ASP A 164 19.06 -3.33 6.42
N ALA A 165 19.21 -2.46 5.44
CA ALA A 165 18.25 -2.25 4.39
C ALA A 165 18.03 -3.49 3.49
N LYS A 166 19.14 -4.16 3.14
CA LYS A 166 19.07 -5.36 2.28
C LYS A 166 18.44 -6.53 3.00
N THR A 167 18.84 -6.76 4.25
CA THR A 167 18.26 -7.81 5.10
C THR A 167 16.76 -7.58 5.31
N ARG A 168 16.34 -6.33 5.54
CA ARG A 168 14.91 -6.01 5.68
C ARG A 168 14.14 -6.28 4.39
N PHE A 169 14.64 -5.82 3.25
CA PHE A 169 13.97 -6.02 1.97
C PHE A 169 13.91 -7.51 1.58
N ALA A 170 14.96 -8.28 1.82
CA ALA A 170 14.96 -9.72 1.56
C ALA A 170 13.89 -10.48 2.36
N ARG A 171 13.40 -9.91 3.47
CA ARG A 171 12.30 -10.46 4.26
C ARG A 171 10.92 -10.00 3.83
N LEU A 172 10.80 -9.11 2.85
CA LEU A 172 9.50 -8.62 2.38
C LEU A 172 8.52 -9.76 2.04
N PRO A 173 8.90 -10.81 1.30
CA PRO A 173 7.99 -11.93 1.01
C PRO A 173 7.46 -12.65 2.27
N GLU A 174 8.25 -12.71 3.35
CA GLU A 174 7.81 -13.26 4.65
C GLU A 174 6.64 -12.44 5.22
N PHE A 175 6.75 -11.11 5.20
CA PHE A 175 5.71 -10.21 5.69
C PHE A 175 4.46 -10.20 4.81
N LEU A 176 4.63 -10.29 3.50
CA LEU A 176 3.49 -10.42 2.56
C LEU A 176 2.70 -11.71 2.78
N ARG A 177 3.39 -12.80 3.13
CA ARG A 177 2.73 -14.06 3.49
C ARG A 177 1.81 -13.92 4.69
N MET A 178 2.17 -13.08 5.69
CA MET A 178 1.32 -12.81 6.85
C MET A 178 0.01 -12.13 6.44
N LEU A 179 0.05 -11.27 5.42
CA LEU A 179 -1.11 -10.51 4.90
C LEU A 179 -2.05 -11.35 4.03
N ARG A 180 -1.69 -12.59 3.75
CA ARG A 180 -2.55 -13.49 2.99
C ARG A 180 -3.90 -13.68 3.70
N PRO A 181 -5.04 -13.65 2.96
CA PRO A 181 -6.35 -13.94 3.52
C PRO A 181 -6.35 -15.27 4.32
N ASN A 182 -6.91 -15.23 5.53
CA ASN A 182 -6.96 -16.39 6.44
C ASN A 182 -5.60 -16.96 6.85
N SER A 183 -4.51 -16.18 6.79
CA SER A 183 -3.24 -16.57 7.39
C SER A 183 -3.41 -16.83 8.90
N GLN A 184 -2.56 -17.69 9.47
CA GLN A 184 -2.61 -17.94 10.92
C GLN A 184 -2.32 -16.67 11.72
N GLU A 185 -1.45 -15.81 11.21
CA GLU A 185 -1.10 -14.52 11.78
C GLU A 185 -2.29 -13.57 11.79
N TYR A 186 -3.05 -13.50 10.69
CA TYR A 186 -4.27 -12.71 10.61
C TYR A 186 -5.33 -13.23 11.59
N LEU A 187 -5.60 -14.52 11.62
CA LEU A 187 -6.58 -15.13 12.53
C LEU A 187 -6.20 -14.92 14.02
N ALA A 188 -4.91 -15.00 14.33
CA ALA A 188 -4.41 -14.71 15.67
C ALA A 188 -4.59 -13.22 16.03
N PHE A 189 -4.36 -12.31 15.08
CA PHE A 189 -4.58 -10.88 15.24
C PHE A 189 -6.06 -10.57 15.48
N GLU A 190 -6.95 -11.06 14.64
CA GLU A 190 -8.41 -10.88 14.77
C GLU A 190 -8.94 -11.36 16.13
N LYS A 191 -8.48 -12.53 16.57
CA LYS A 191 -8.83 -13.05 17.90
C LYS A 191 -8.33 -12.16 19.02
N ARG A 192 -7.12 -11.63 18.92
CA ARG A 192 -6.53 -10.73 19.91
C ARG A 192 -7.29 -9.41 19.99
N VAL A 193 -7.59 -8.79 18.84
CA VAL A 193 -8.37 -7.53 18.75
C VAL A 193 -9.75 -7.70 19.35
N SER A 194 -10.46 -8.76 18.97
CA SER A 194 -11.80 -9.06 19.48
C SER A 194 -11.81 -9.33 21.01
N SER A 195 -10.78 -9.99 21.52
CA SER A 195 -10.65 -10.26 22.96
C SER A 195 -10.37 -8.98 23.74
N LEU A 196 -9.48 -8.13 23.22
CA LEU A 196 -9.12 -6.86 23.85
C LEU A 196 -10.28 -5.86 23.86
N ALA A 197 -11.05 -5.80 22.76
CA ALA A 197 -12.24 -4.96 22.66
C ALA A 197 -13.29 -5.38 23.71
N ARG A 198 -13.51 -6.69 23.86
CA ARG A 198 -14.43 -7.24 24.87
C ARG A 198 -13.97 -6.92 26.30
N GLU A 199 -12.66 -7.05 26.58
CA GLU A 199 -12.09 -6.72 27.88
C GLU A 199 -12.26 -5.25 28.24
N LYS A 200 -12.09 -4.36 27.24
CA LYS A 200 -12.23 -2.90 27.41
C LYS A 200 -13.67 -2.40 27.30
N GLY A 201 -14.61 -3.26 26.91
CA GLY A 201 -16.02 -2.87 26.72
C GLY A 201 -16.23 -1.84 25.60
N CYS A 202 -15.44 -1.90 24.55
CA CYS A 202 -15.51 -1.01 23.38
C CYS A 202 -15.61 -1.80 22.07
N GLU A 203 -15.92 -1.12 20.98
CA GLU A 203 -15.79 -1.73 19.67
C GLU A 203 -14.32 -1.87 19.27
N PRO A 204 -13.98 -2.89 18.44
CA PRO A 204 -12.59 -3.09 18.00
C PRO A 204 -11.96 -1.87 17.34
N ASN A 205 -12.73 -1.10 16.58
CA ASN A 205 -12.27 0.12 15.89
C ASN A 205 -11.94 1.27 16.87
N ASP A 206 -12.45 1.20 18.11
CA ASP A 206 -12.16 2.18 19.15
C ASP A 206 -10.85 1.89 19.92
N LEU A 207 -10.21 0.76 19.62
CA LEU A 207 -8.92 0.41 20.21
C LEU A 207 -7.85 1.36 19.69
N ARG A 208 -7.12 1.99 20.62
CA ARG A 208 -5.99 2.84 20.23
C ARG A 208 -4.91 1.99 19.56
N ARG A 209 -4.48 2.44 18.39
CA ARG A 209 -3.31 1.88 17.71
C ARG A 209 -2.06 2.17 18.54
N GLU A 210 -1.13 1.22 18.56
CA GLU A 210 0.20 1.47 19.11
C GLU A 210 0.93 2.50 18.23
N ASP A 211 1.84 3.28 18.83
CA ASP A 211 2.64 4.23 18.06
C ASP A 211 3.48 3.50 17.02
N PHE A 212 3.48 4.02 15.79
CA PHE A 212 4.27 3.43 14.72
C PHE A 212 5.77 3.60 15.02
N PRO A 213 6.58 2.55 14.85
CA PRO A 213 7.99 2.61 15.19
C PRO A 213 8.76 3.65 14.36
N ARG A 214 9.72 4.31 14.98
CA ARG A 214 10.63 5.20 14.24
C ARG A 214 11.53 4.37 13.34
N PHE A 215 11.55 4.68 12.07
CA PHE A 215 12.41 4.02 11.09
C PHE A 215 13.00 5.03 10.10
N THR A 216 13.92 4.56 9.27
CA THR A 216 14.50 5.35 8.18
C THR A 216 14.09 4.75 6.84
N TRP A 217 13.53 5.58 6.00
CA TRP A 217 13.10 5.24 4.64
C TRP A 217 14.22 4.74 3.73
#